data_0fbd4bb37161b18b00cb2fadd19b5377
#
_entry.id   0fbd4bb37161b18b00cb2fadd19b5377
#
_cell.length_a   1.000
_cell.length_b   1.000
_cell.length_c   1.000
_cell.angle_alpha   90.00
_cell.angle_beta   90.00
_cell.angle_gamma   90.00
#
_symmetry.space_group_name_H-M   'P 1'
#
loop_
_entity.id
_entity.type
_entity.pdbx_description
1 polymer ?
#
loop_
_entity_poly.entity_id
_entity_poly.type
_entity_poly.pdbx_seq_one_letter_code
_entity_poly.pdbx_strand_id
1 'polypeptide(L)'
;MKWDNSFNGIEYYSNVKSSSVEWIWYPYIPCGKITVLQGDPGEGKSTLILHIAAILTKGANLPDGNKIKKPMTVIYQCSEDSKADTIKPRLENAGADCRRVAFIKDDNGDLTLDDERIELAVKTTGAKLLVLDPIPVSYTHLTLPTI
;
A
#
# COMPACT_ATOMS: atom_id res chain seq x y z
N MET A 1 25.98 -16.12 39.77
CA MET A 1 24.88 -15.50 39.00
C MET A 1 23.81 -16.53 38.83
N LYS A 2 22.67 -16.37 39.50
CA LYS A 2 21.50 -17.22 39.26
C LYS A 2 20.78 -16.67 38.01
N TRP A 3 20.74 -17.46 36.96
CA TRP A 3 19.87 -17.15 35.81
C TRP A 3 18.42 -17.32 36.24
N ASP A 4 17.67 -16.25 36.14
CA ASP A 4 16.23 -16.33 36.33
C ASP A 4 15.62 -17.04 35.10
N ASN A 5 15.15 -18.26 35.31
CA ASN A 5 14.50 -19.07 34.28
C ASN A 5 13.08 -18.60 33.96
N SER A 6 12.66 -17.40 34.44
CA SER A 6 11.31 -16.88 34.23
C SER A 6 11.12 -16.13 32.92
N PHE A 7 12.16 -16.02 32.04
CA PHE A 7 12.03 -15.34 30.77
C PHE A 7 11.27 -16.20 29.74
N ASN A 8 9.99 -15.85 29.55
CA ASN A 8 9.07 -16.53 28.60
C ASN A 8 9.06 -15.90 27.21
N GLY A 9 10.08 -15.09 26.88
CA GLY A 9 10.15 -14.34 25.62
C GLY A 9 10.66 -15.14 24.40
N ILE A 10 10.86 -16.45 24.53
CA ILE A 10 11.37 -17.30 23.44
C ILE A 10 10.32 -18.32 23.04
N GLU A 11 10.04 -18.40 21.74
CA GLU A 11 9.19 -19.40 21.14
C GLU A 11 9.93 -20.11 20.00
N TYR A 12 9.68 -21.41 19.84
CA TYR A 12 10.27 -22.19 18.75
C TYR A 12 9.32 -22.24 17.57
N TYR A 13 9.86 -22.17 16.35
CA TYR A 13 9.07 -22.25 15.12
C TYR A 13 8.25 -23.55 14.98
N SER A 14 8.65 -24.64 15.65
CA SER A 14 7.85 -25.88 15.73
C SER A 14 6.48 -25.67 16.35
N ASN A 15 6.33 -24.67 17.21
CA ASN A 15 5.06 -24.32 17.87
C ASN A 15 4.19 -23.34 17.05
N VAL A 16 4.79 -22.74 16.02
CA VAL A 16 4.11 -21.75 15.17
C VAL A 16 3.28 -22.49 14.10
N LYS A 17 2.00 -22.17 14.05
CA LYS A 17 1.12 -22.70 13.00
C LYS A 17 1.39 -21.99 11.68
N SER A 18 1.72 -22.73 10.63
CA SER A 18 1.86 -22.19 9.29
C SER A 18 0.53 -21.65 8.76
N SER A 19 0.57 -20.52 8.08
CA SER A 19 -0.56 -19.93 7.38
C SER A 19 -0.18 -19.55 5.96
N SER A 20 -1.14 -19.57 5.06
CA SER A 20 -0.96 -19.09 3.68
C SER A 20 -1.12 -17.57 3.62
N VAL A 21 -0.41 -16.94 2.68
CA VAL A 21 -0.56 -15.53 2.37
C VAL A 21 -1.58 -15.37 1.24
N GLU A 22 -2.53 -14.47 1.40
CA GLU A 22 -3.39 -14.03 0.31
C GLU A 22 -2.69 -12.93 -0.49
N TRP A 23 -2.98 -12.85 -1.79
CA TRP A 23 -2.32 -11.94 -2.72
C TRP A 23 -3.34 -11.11 -3.49
N ILE A 24 -3.07 -9.82 -3.61
CA ILE A 24 -3.71 -8.97 -4.62
C ILE A 24 -3.07 -9.29 -5.98
N TRP A 25 -1.76 -9.37 -6.03
CA TRP A 25 -0.98 -9.73 -7.21
C TRP A 25 0.24 -10.56 -6.83
N TYR A 26 0.18 -11.85 -7.05
CA TYR A 26 1.31 -12.75 -6.79
C TYR A 26 2.40 -12.59 -7.85
N PRO A 27 3.68 -12.53 -7.49
CA PRO A 27 4.27 -12.55 -6.14
C PRO A 27 4.58 -11.13 -5.60
N TYR A 28 3.95 -10.10 -6.10
CA TYR A 28 4.37 -8.71 -5.88
C TYR A 28 3.62 -7.99 -4.76
N ILE A 29 2.31 -8.18 -4.65
CA ILE A 29 1.47 -7.44 -3.70
C ILE A 29 0.70 -8.42 -2.80
N PRO A 30 1.26 -8.78 -1.65
CA PRO A 30 0.58 -9.61 -0.66
C PRO A 30 -0.45 -8.81 0.14
N CYS A 31 -1.53 -9.46 0.56
CA CYS A 31 -2.51 -8.86 1.47
C CYS A 31 -1.95 -8.74 2.89
N GLY A 32 -2.25 -7.63 3.56
CA GLY A 32 -1.87 -7.40 4.95
C GLY A 32 -0.36 -7.20 5.17
N LYS A 33 0.38 -6.86 4.13
CA LYS A 33 1.83 -6.63 4.18
C LYS A 33 2.21 -5.39 3.39
N ILE A 34 3.42 -4.90 3.62
CA ILE A 34 3.99 -3.74 2.92
C ILE A 34 4.79 -4.24 1.72
N THR A 35 4.56 -3.61 0.57
CA THR A 35 5.41 -3.71 -0.63
C THR A 35 6.08 -2.37 -0.87
N VAL A 36 7.39 -2.36 -1.07
CA VAL A 36 8.15 -1.15 -1.41
C VAL A 36 8.53 -1.21 -2.88
N LEU A 37 8.10 -0.21 -3.63
CA LEU A 37 8.52 0.02 -5.02
C LEU A 37 9.60 1.08 -5.04
N GLN A 38 10.80 0.71 -5.43
CA GLN A 38 11.97 1.57 -5.47
C GLN A 38 12.51 1.69 -6.89
N GLY A 39 13.10 2.83 -7.20
CA GLY A 39 13.75 3.13 -8.46
C GLY A 39 14.07 4.61 -8.56
N ASP A 40 14.90 5.00 -9.54
CA ASP A 40 15.29 6.39 -9.73
C ASP A 40 14.13 7.26 -10.24
N PRO A 41 14.22 8.60 -10.08
CA PRO A 41 13.24 9.51 -10.68
C PRO A 41 13.12 9.30 -12.19
N GLY A 42 11.90 9.28 -12.71
CA GLY A 42 11.64 9.09 -14.14
C GLY A 42 11.61 7.64 -14.62
N GLU A 43 11.80 6.65 -13.76
CA GLU A 43 11.73 5.22 -14.13
C GLU A 43 10.29 4.67 -14.22
N GLY A 44 9.29 5.52 -14.08
CA GLY A 44 7.89 5.13 -14.29
C GLY A 44 7.22 4.47 -13.08
N LYS A 45 7.74 4.63 -11.86
CA LYS A 45 7.14 4.09 -10.63
C LYS A 45 5.69 4.52 -10.44
N SER A 46 5.44 5.82 -10.48
CA SER A 46 4.09 6.38 -10.32
C SER A 46 3.17 5.94 -11.45
N THR A 47 3.68 5.87 -12.69
CA THR A 47 2.93 5.36 -13.84
C THR A 47 2.51 3.92 -13.64
N LEU A 48 3.41 3.05 -13.19
CA LEU A 48 3.11 1.66 -12.90
C LEU A 48 2.02 1.52 -11.84
N ILE A 49 2.17 2.23 -10.73
CA ILE A 49 1.22 2.10 -9.62
C ILE A 49 -0.16 2.67 -9.97
N LEU A 50 -0.23 3.74 -10.77
CA LEU A 50 -1.50 4.26 -11.29
C LEU A 50 -2.20 3.27 -12.22
N HIS A 51 -1.45 2.55 -13.05
CA HIS A 51 -1.99 1.46 -13.88
C HIS A 51 -2.51 0.29 -13.04
N ILE A 52 -1.78 -0.10 -12.00
CA ILE A 52 -2.25 -1.13 -11.06
C ILE A 52 -3.55 -0.68 -10.38
N ALA A 53 -3.60 0.55 -9.89
CA ALA A 53 -4.81 1.11 -9.30
C ALA A 53 -5.99 1.10 -10.32
N ALA A 54 -5.74 1.46 -11.58
CA ALA A 54 -6.76 1.39 -12.62
C ALA A 54 -7.27 -0.04 -12.85
N ILE A 55 -6.39 -1.01 -12.93
CA ILE A 55 -6.73 -2.43 -13.08
C ILE A 55 -7.59 -2.91 -11.91
N LEU A 56 -7.19 -2.63 -10.68
CA LEU A 56 -7.90 -3.05 -9.48
C LEU A 56 -9.29 -2.42 -9.38
N THR A 57 -9.43 -1.15 -9.71
CA THR A 57 -10.72 -0.44 -9.65
C THR A 57 -11.71 -0.87 -10.72
N LYS A 58 -11.23 -1.34 -11.85
CA LYS A 58 -12.06 -1.89 -12.96
C LYS A 58 -12.33 -3.38 -12.82
N GLY A 59 -11.59 -4.12 -12.00
CA GLY A 59 -11.63 -5.57 -12.01
C GLY A 59 -11.08 -6.17 -13.31
N ALA A 60 -10.13 -5.48 -13.94
CA ALA A 60 -9.48 -5.90 -15.16
C ALA A 60 -8.37 -6.94 -14.91
N ASN A 61 -7.77 -7.45 -15.98
CA ASN A 61 -6.67 -8.41 -15.85
C ASN A 61 -5.38 -7.70 -15.44
N LEU A 62 -4.64 -8.34 -14.53
CA LEU A 62 -3.28 -7.94 -14.17
C LEU A 62 -2.32 -8.12 -15.36
N PRO A 63 -1.13 -7.49 -15.33
CA PRO A 63 -0.17 -7.58 -16.44
C PRO A 63 0.26 -9.01 -16.81
N ASP A 64 0.24 -9.93 -15.86
CA ASP A 64 0.53 -11.36 -16.05
C ASP A 64 -0.68 -12.19 -16.56
N GLY A 65 -1.82 -11.54 -16.82
CA GLY A 65 -3.04 -12.17 -17.29
C GLY A 65 -3.95 -12.70 -16.18
N ASN A 66 -3.53 -12.67 -14.92
CA ASN A 66 -4.37 -13.06 -13.81
C ASN A 66 -5.58 -12.12 -13.66
N LYS A 67 -6.74 -12.70 -13.38
CA LYS A 67 -7.98 -11.93 -13.24
C LYS A 67 -8.19 -11.46 -11.83
N ILE A 68 -8.60 -10.20 -11.69
CA ILE A 68 -9.16 -9.68 -10.45
C ILE A 68 -10.59 -10.20 -10.30
N LYS A 69 -10.91 -10.80 -9.15
CA LYS A 69 -12.23 -11.42 -8.90
C LYS A 69 -13.37 -10.41 -8.94
N LYS A 70 -13.13 -9.20 -8.42
CA LYS A 70 -14.09 -8.09 -8.40
C LYS A 70 -13.36 -6.76 -8.29
N PRO A 71 -13.96 -5.65 -8.75
CA PRO A 71 -13.41 -4.32 -8.56
C PRO A 71 -13.11 -4.01 -7.08
N MET A 72 -11.99 -3.35 -6.82
CA MET A 72 -11.52 -2.97 -5.49
C MET A 72 -11.46 -1.46 -5.36
N THR A 73 -11.60 -0.99 -4.13
CA THR A 73 -11.31 0.42 -3.80
C THR A 73 -9.84 0.55 -3.43
N VAL A 74 -9.21 1.60 -3.93
CA VAL A 74 -7.79 1.96 -3.70
C VAL A 74 -7.74 3.32 -3.04
N ILE A 75 -6.89 3.48 -2.03
CA ILE A 75 -6.51 4.80 -1.52
C ILE A 75 -5.16 5.14 -2.15
N TYR A 76 -5.12 6.22 -2.91
CA TYR A 76 -3.90 6.73 -3.54
C TYR A 76 -3.53 8.07 -2.93
N GLN A 77 -2.51 8.06 -2.07
CA GLN A 77 -2.04 9.24 -1.37
C GLN A 77 -0.75 9.74 -2.01
N CYS A 78 -0.82 10.91 -2.61
CA CYS A 78 0.32 11.61 -3.18
C CYS A 78 0.46 12.97 -2.49
N SER A 79 1.66 13.28 -2.00
CA SER A 79 1.97 14.55 -1.35
C SER A 79 2.64 15.56 -2.27
N GLU A 80 3.22 15.12 -3.38
CA GLU A 80 4.01 15.96 -4.27
C GLU A 80 3.21 16.54 -5.44
N ASP A 81 2.28 15.77 -5.97
CA ASP A 81 1.53 16.12 -7.18
C ASP A 81 0.12 16.64 -6.86
N SER A 82 -0.33 17.60 -7.67
CA SER A 82 -1.71 18.11 -7.59
C SER A 82 -2.73 17.03 -7.92
N LYS A 83 -3.76 16.93 -7.09
CA LYS A 83 -4.85 15.97 -7.27
C LYS A 83 -5.69 16.28 -8.51
N ALA A 84 -5.91 17.55 -8.80
CA ALA A 84 -6.83 17.98 -9.86
C ALA A 84 -6.19 17.98 -11.26
N ASP A 85 -4.97 18.46 -11.36
CA ASP A 85 -4.31 18.66 -12.67
C ASP A 85 -3.31 17.57 -13.04
N THR A 86 -2.89 16.76 -12.08
CA THR A 86 -1.90 15.71 -12.29
C THR A 86 -2.44 14.31 -12.01
N ILE A 87 -2.85 14.02 -10.78
CA ILE A 87 -3.22 12.64 -10.39
C ILE A 87 -4.52 12.19 -11.04
N LYS A 88 -5.58 13.00 -10.98
CA LYS A 88 -6.86 12.63 -11.56
C LYS A 88 -6.79 12.41 -13.08
N PRO A 89 -6.17 13.30 -13.89
CA PRO A 89 -6.00 13.05 -15.32
C PRO A 89 -5.20 11.78 -15.64
N ARG A 90 -4.18 11.48 -14.85
CA ARG A 90 -3.39 10.25 -15.03
C ARG A 90 -4.19 8.99 -14.71
N LEU A 91 -5.02 9.02 -13.66
CA LEU A 91 -5.93 7.92 -13.31
C LEU A 91 -6.96 7.70 -14.43
N GLU A 92 -7.56 8.77 -14.95
CA GLU A 92 -8.51 8.71 -16.07
C GLU A 92 -7.85 8.15 -17.33
N ASN A 93 -6.67 8.62 -17.69
CA ASN A 93 -5.90 8.12 -18.84
C ASN A 93 -5.51 6.64 -18.68
N ALA A 94 -5.23 6.19 -17.46
CA ALA A 94 -4.97 4.78 -17.17
C ALA A 94 -6.25 3.92 -17.18
N GLY A 95 -7.43 4.54 -17.30
CA GLY A 95 -8.72 3.85 -17.32
C GLY A 95 -9.26 3.48 -15.93
N ALA A 96 -8.83 4.16 -14.87
CA ALA A 96 -9.33 3.90 -13.51
C ALA A 96 -10.80 4.27 -13.36
N ASP A 97 -11.51 3.55 -12.52
CA ASP A 97 -12.80 4.01 -11.99
C ASP A 97 -12.54 4.92 -10.80
N CYS A 98 -12.53 6.24 -11.06
CA CYS A 98 -12.23 7.25 -10.02
C CYS A 98 -13.23 7.27 -8.85
N ARG A 99 -14.40 6.62 -8.98
CA ARG A 99 -15.32 6.43 -7.85
C ARG A 99 -14.80 5.44 -6.82
N ARG A 100 -13.79 4.67 -7.19
CA ARG A 100 -13.10 3.67 -6.36
C ARG A 100 -11.67 4.06 -6.01
N VAL A 101 -11.25 5.28 -6.35
CA VAL A 101 -9.94 5.81 -5.93
C VAL A 101 -10.19 6.97 -4.97
N ALA A 102 -9.78 6.79 -3.73
CA ALA A 102 -9.91 7.79 -2.68
C ALA A 102 -8.55 8.35 -2.27
N PHE A 103 -8.55 9.46 -1.58
CA PHE A 103 -7.39 9.99 -0.88
C PHE A 103 -7.83 10.62 0.45
N ILE A 104 -6.87 10.74 1.38
CA ILE A 104 -7.10 11.38 2.67
C ILE A 104 -6.85 12.89 2.50
N LYS A 105 -7.78 13.73 2.94
CA LYS A 105 -7.65 15.19 2.84
C LYS A 105 -6.51 15.69 3.72
N ASP A 106 -5.75 16.65 3.19
CA ASP A 106 -4.55 17.20 3.84
C ASP A 106 -4.86 18.34 4.84
N ASP A 107 -6.14 18.62 5.09
CA ASP A 107 -6.60 19.78 5.89
C ASP A 107 -6.05 19.79 7.33
N ASN A 108 -5.59 18.64 7.83
CA ASN A 108 -5.05 18.45 9.18
C ASN A 108 -3.53 18.17 9.19
N GLY A 109 -2.80 18.64 8.18
CA GLY A 109 -1.36 18.47 8.06
C GLY A 109 -0.92 17.20 7.35
N ASP A 110 0.39 17.03 7.21
CA ASP A 110 1.02 15.93 6.49
C ASP A 110 0.67 14.58 7.12
N LEU A 111 0.50 13.58 6.27
CA LEU A 111 0.21 12.23 6.67
C LEU A 111 1.51 11.49 7.02
N THR A 112 1.55 10.86 8.18
CA THR A 112 2.63 9.94 8.59
C THR A 112 2.16 8.49 8.54
N LEU A 113 3.10 7.52 8.56
CA LEU A 113 2.75 6.10 8.45
C LEU A 113 1.96 5.56 9.65
N ASP A 114 2.07 6.20 10.79
CA ASP A 114 1.38 5.87 12.05
C ASP A 114 0.11 6.72 12.26
N ASP A 115 -0.31 7.47 11.25
CA ASP A 115 -1.46 8.36 11.35
C ASP A 115 -2.77 7.56 11.40
N GLU A 116 -3.56 7.81 12.44
CA GLU A 116 -4.86 7.16 12.65
C GLU A 116 -5.85 7.38 11.49
N ARG A 117 -5.68 8.47 10.73
CA ARG A 117 -6.49 8.74 9.55
C ARG A 117 -6.38 7.64 8.48
N ILE A 118 -5.23 6.95 8.41
CA ILE A 118 -5.04 5.82 7.49
C ILE A 118 -5.99 4.67 7.84
N GLU A 119 -5.99 4.24 9.09
CA GLU A 119 -6.85 3.15 9.55
C GLU A 119 -8.33 3.51 9.36
N LEU A 120 -8.70 4.73 9.72
CA LEU A 120 -10.06 5.23 9.56
C LEU A 120 -10.50 5.28 8.09
N ALA A 121 -9.62 5.75 7.20
CA ALA A 121 -9.89 5.81 5.77
C ALA A 121 -10.08 4.41 5.16
N VAL A 122 -9.24 3.45 5.53
CA VAL A 122 -9.37 2.06 5.09
C VAL A 122 -10.68 1.44 5.58
N LYS A 123 -11.03 1.62 6.84
CA LYS A 123 -12.30 1.13 7.39
C LYS A 123 -13.51 1.76 6.72
N THR A 124 -13.47 3.06 6.47
CA THR A 124 -14.58 3.82 5.85
C THR A 124 -14.80 3.43 4.39
N THR A 125 -13.74 3.25 3.63
CA THR A 125 -13.82 2.98 2.18
C THR A 125 -13.86 1.50 1.83
N GLY A 126 -13.43 0.63 2.72
CA GLY A 126 -13.19 -0.79 2.44
C GLY A 126 -12.03 -1.02 1.45
N ALA A 127 -11.10 -0.07 1.34
CA ALA A 127 -9.97 -0.16 0.42
C ALA A 127 -9.13 -1.42 0.67
N LYS A 128 -8.67 -2.02 -0.42
CA LYS A 128 -7.81 -3.21 -0.40
C LYS A 128 -6.34 -2.90 -0.67
N LEU A 129 -6.06 -1.74 -1.24
CA LEU A 129 -4.73 -1.24 -1.49
C LEU A 129 -4.64 0.21 -1.00
N LEU A 130 -3.61 0.49 -0.22
CA LEU A 130 -3.17 1.84 0.12
C LEU A 130 -1.83 2.10 -0.58
N VAL A 131 -1.78 3.15 -1.37
CA VAL A 131 -0.55 3.63 -2.02
C VAL A 131 -0.12 4.92 -1.34
N LEU A 132 1.13 4.99 -0.96
CA LEU A 132 1.80 6.18 -0.46
C LEU A 132 2.92 6.56 -1.44
N ASP A 133 2.76 7.66 -2.16
CA ASP A 133 3.68 8.10 -3.20
C ASP A 133 4.04 9.59 -3.04
N PRO A 134 5.23 9.92 -2.56
CA PRO A 134 6.23 9.05 -1.95
C PRO A 134 5.85 8.60 -0.53
N ILE A 135 6.60 7.65 0.02
CA ILE A 135 6.46 7.28 1.43
C ILE A 135 6.80 8.51 2.29
N PRO A 136 5.91 8.97 3.17
CA PRO A 136 6.21 10.05 4.08
C PRO A 136 7.29 9.59 5.07
N VAL A 137 8.56 9.89 4.76
CA VAL A 137 9.68 9.56 5.62
C VAL A 137 9.85 10.68 6.64
N SER A 138 9.43 10.43 7.87
CA SER A 138 9.99 11.16 9.00
C SER A 138 11.38 10.56 9.26
N TYR A 139 12.43 11.31 8.94
CA TYR A 139 13.84 10.85 9.04
C TYR A 139 14.28 10.45 10.45
N THR A 140 13.44 10.61 11.46
CA THR A 140 13.78 10.39 12.85
C THR A 140 13.50 8.99 13.38
N HIS A 141 12.72 8.13 12.72
CA HIS A 141 12.24 6.87 13.32
C HIS A 141 12.12 5.65 12.39
N LEU A 142 12.47 5.73 11.10
CA LEU A 142 12.45 4.58 10.20
C LEU A 142 13.85 4.30 9.64
N THR A 143 14.63 3.53 10.37
CA THR A 143 15.64 2.69 9.74
C THR A 143 14.90 1.50 9.10
N LEU A 144 14.57 1.60 7.83
CA LEU A 144 14.24 0.42 7.04
C LEU A 144 15.50 -0.45 7.01
N PRO A 145 15.42 -1.72 7.42
CA PRO A 145 16.57 -2.59 7.28
C PRO A 145 16.90 -2.68 5.79
N THR A 146 18.07 -2.20 5.42
CA THR A 146 18.68 -2.47 4.12
C THR A 146 18.98 -3.97 4.09
N ILE A 147 18.20 -4.66 3.32
CA ILE A 147 18.56 -6.03 2.93
C ILE A 147 19.42 -5.94 1.69
#